data_c21f398f94fa9b82e29c976de09f0b1c
#
_entry.id   c21f398f94fa9b82e29c976de09f0b1c
#
_cell.length_a   1.000
_cell.length_b   1.000
_cell.length_c   1.000
_cell.angle_alpha   90.00
_cell.angle_beta   90.00
_cell.angle_gamma   90.00
#
_symmetry.space_group_name_H-M   'P 1'
#
loop_
_entity.id
_entity.type
_entity.pdbx_description
1 polymer ?
#
loop_
_entity_poly.entity_id
_entity_poly.type
_entity_poly.pdbx_seq_one_letter_code
_entity_poly.pdbx_strand_id
1 'polypeptide(L)'
;MQVTGKVVVVTGGANGIGKALCEAFHSAGAAKVVVADMDAANARAVAAMVDGAAFKCDVAQEKDIAHVIEETERQFGPIELFCSNAGIGGGFDPMSENAGGASDEPWQRSWAIHVMAHVYAARHLIPRMKARGGGYFLNTISAAGLLSQVGSPAYSTTKHAAVGFAENLAISHKADNIKVSILCPQGVDTNMLRSIPKGPQSGDGDLTPEQVAKDVLAGLEQETFLILPHPQVLGYMRKKTENYDRWLGGMAKIQAKMREEFGK
;
A
#
# COMPACT_ATOMS: atom_id res chain seq x y z
N MET A 1 6.35 -0.28 -17.06
CA MET A 1 5.02 -0.38 -17.73
C MET A 1 4.42 1.00 -17.88
N GLN A 2 3.96 1.37 -19.07
CA GLN A 2 3.11 2.55 -19.27
C GLN A 2 1.65 2.17 -19.04
N VAL A 3 0.89 3.04 -18.39
CA VAL A 3 -0.54 2.78 -18.05
C VAL A 3 -1.49 3.16 -19.18
N THR A 4 -0.99 3.86 -20.21
CA THR A 4 -1.79 4.27 -21.37
C THR A 4 -2.47 3.06 -22.04
N GLY A 5 -3.76 3.15 -22.24
CA GLY A 5 -4.57 2.08 -22.85
C GLY A 5 -4.82 0.86 -21.95
N LYS A 6 -4.47 0.91 -20.65
CA LYS A 6 -4.58 -0.21 -19.71
C LYS A 6 -5.84 -0.14 -18.85
N VAL A 7 -6.36 -1.30 -18.48
CA VAL A 7 -7.39 -1.43 -17.43
C VAL A 7 -6.69 -1.54 -16.08
N VAL A 8 -7.00 -0.61 -15.19
CA VAL A 8 -6.36 -0.46 -13.89
C VAL A 8 -7.40 -0.58 -12.78
N VAL A 9 -7.11 -1.37 -11.75
CA VAL A 9 -7.92 -1.45 -10.53
C VAL A 9 -7.15 -0.84 -9.36
N VAL A 10 -7.79 0.00 -8.56
CA VAL A 10 -7.22 0.58 -7.33
C VAL A 10 -8.12 0.29 -6.15
N THR A 11 -7.66 -0.51 -5.19
CA THR A 11 -8.35 -0.70 -3.91
C THR A 11 -8.03 0.44 -2.95
N GLY A 12 -8.99 0.82 -2.10
CA GLY A 12 -8.85 2.03 -1.27
C GLY A 12 -8.79 3.31 -2.13
N GLY A 13 -9.47 3.29 -3.29
CA GLY A 13 -9.40 4.35 -4.29
C GLY A 13 -10.29 5.57 -4.00
N ALA A 14 -11.08 5.55 -2.94
CA ALA A 14 -12.00 6.65 -2.60
C ALA A 14 -11.32 7.86 -1.96
N ASN A 15 -10.11 7.70 -1.38
CA ASN A 15 -9.43 8.75 -0.63
C ASN A 15 -7.90 8.66 -0.73
N GLY A 16 -7.22 9.72 -0.29
CA GLY A 16 -5.77 9.76 -0.07
C GLY A 16 -4.96 9.30 -1.28
N ILE A 17 -3.96 8.45 -1.04
CA ILE A 17 -3.08 7.92 -2.10
C ILE A 17 -3.88 7.21 -3.19
N GLY A 18 -4.87 6.39 -2.81
CA GLY A 18 -5.68 5.64 -3.79
C GLY A 18 -6.44 6.55 -4.75
N LYS A 19 -7.06 7.61 -4.24
CA LYS A 19 -7.72 8.63 -5.07
C LYS A 19 -6.73 9.30 -6.02
N ALA A 20 -5.58 9.75 -5.51
CA ALA A 20 -4.54 10.38 -6.33
C ALA A 20 -3.99 9.42 -7.40
N LEU A 21 -3.86 8.13 -7.10
CA LEU A 21 -3.50 7.11 -8.09
C LEU A 21 -4.56 7.00 -9.19
N CYS A 22 -5.85 6.97 -8.84
CA CYS A 22 -6.93 6.93 -9.84
C CYS A 22 -6.87 8.13 -10.79
N GLU A 23 -6.71 9.34 -10.26
CA GLU A 23 -6.60 10.58 -11.03
C GLU A 23 -5.35 10.59 -11.92
N ALA A 24 -4.20 10.15 -11.37
CA ALA A 24 -2.94 10.07 -12.10
C ALA A 24 -2.99 9.04 -13.25
N PHE A 25 -3.58 7.87 -13.03
CA PHE A 25 -3.72 6.85 -14.07
C PHE A 25 -4.67 7.29 -15.17
N HIS A 26 -5.80 7.93 -14.83
CA HIS A 26 -6.69 8.52 -15.82
C HIS A 26 -5.95 9.57 -16.66
N SER A 27 -5.25 10.52 -16.02
CA SER A 27 -4.48 11.57 -16.69
C SER A 27 -3.35 11.01 -17.58
N ALA A 28 -2.78 9.86 -17.21
CA ALA A 28 -1.78 9.14 -18.01
C ALA A 28 -2.39 8.29 -19.14
N GLY A 29 -3.70 8.37 -19.36
CA GLY A 29 -4.38 7.74 -20.49
C GLY A 29 -4.74 6.26 -20.27
N ALA A 30 -4.96 5.81 -19.04
CA ALA A 30 -5.51 4.49 -18.77
C ALA A 30 -6.84 4.32 -19.52
N ALA A 31 -7.07 3.16 -20.14
CA ALA A 31 -8.31 2.88 -20.85
C ALA A 31 -9.52 2.84 -19.91
N LYS A 32 -9.33 2.31 -18.71
CA LYS A 32 -10.33 2.32 -17.65
C LYS A 32 -9.66 2.29 -16.28
N VAL A 33 -10.14 3.14 -15.36
CA VAL A 33 -9.77 3.12 -13.94
C VAL A 33 -10.95 2.61 -13.13
N VAL A 34 -10.73 1.56 -12.37
CA VAL A 34 -11.73 0.96 -11.48
C VAL A 34 -11.40 1.30 -10.03
N VAL A 35 -12.32 1.96 -9.37
CA VAL A 35 -12.20 2.44 -7.99
C VAL A 35 -12.92 1.46 -7.07
N ALA A 36 -12.17 0.68 -6.29
CA ALA A 36 -12.72 -0.27 -5.33
C ALA A 36 -12.51 0.24 -3.90
N ASP A 37 -13.59 0.42 -3.13
CA ASP A 37 -13.50 0.93 -1.75
C ASP A 37 -14.70 0.46 -0.91
N MET A 38 -14.54 0.40 0.41
CA MET A 38 -15.66 0.20 1.35
C MET A 38 -16.62 1.39 1.34
N ASP A 39 -16.09 2.61 1.17
CA ASP A 39 -16.86 3.84 0.99
C ASP A 39 -17.39 3.95 -0.45
N ALA A 40 -18.50 3.26 -0.69
CA ALA A 40 -19.11 3.22 -2.02
C ALA A 40 -19.56 4.60 -2.54
N ALA A 41 -19.84 5.56 -1.65
CA ALA A 41 -20.27 6.90 -2.06
C ALA A 41 -19.09 7.69 -2.64
N ASN A 42 -17.98 7.76 -1.90
CA ASN A 42 -16.78 8.43 -2.36
C ASN A 42 -16.12 7.68 -3.52
N ALA A 43 -16.17 6.34 -3.55
CA ALA A 43 -15.70 5.57 -4.70
C ALA A 43 -16.41 5.96 -5.99
N ARG A 44 -17.74 6.12 -5.96
CA ARG A 44 -18.52 6.60 -7.12
C ARG A 44 -18.15 8.03 -7.51
N ALA A 45 -17.94 8.91 -6.54
CA ALA A 45 -17.54 10.28 -6.81
C ALA A 45 -16.17 10.34 -7.53
N VAL A 46 -15.18 9.58 -7.05
CA VAL A 46 -13.87 9.48 -7.71
C VAL A 46 -13.98 8.83 -9.07
N ALA A 47 -14.74 7.74 -9.22
CA ALA A 47 -14.95 7.09 -10.51
C ALA A 47 -15.57 8.05 -11.55
N ALA A 48 -16.50 8.89 -11.15
CA ALA A 48 -17.07 9.91 -12.04
C ALA A 48 -16.04 10.96 -12.50
N MET A 49 -15.08 11.31 -11.64
CA MET A 49 -14.00 12.27 -11.97
C MET A 49 -13.00 11.71 -12.99
N VAL A 50 -12.83 10.40 -13.03
CA VAL A 50 -11.83 9.71 -13.88
C VAL A 50 -12.47 8.91 -15.02
N ASP A 51 -13.73 9.19 -15.37
CA ASP A 51 -14.51 8.39 -16.32
C ASP A 51 -14.34 6.87 -16.10
N GLY A 52 -14.33 6.49 -14.83
CA GLY A 52 -14.05 5.14 -14.35
C GLY A 52 -15.30 4.35 -13.97
N ALA A 53 -15.09 3.27 -13.25
CA ALA A 53 -16.13 2.47 -12.62
C ALA A 53 -15.87 2.34 -11.11
N ALA A 54 -16.93 2.15 -10.31
CA ALA A 54 -16.80 2.00 -8.86
C ALA A 54 -17.43 0.70 -8.38
N PHE A 55 -16.73 -0.02 -7.51
CA PHE A 55 -17.25 -1.19 -6.81
C PHE A 55 -17.07 -1.02 -5.31
N LYS A 56 -18.12 -1.40 -4.54
CA LYS A 56 -17.97 -1.54 -3.10
C LYS A 56 -17.12 -2.77 -2.83
N CYS A 57 -16.06 -2.61 -2.02
CA CYS A 57 -15.11 -3.69 -1.73
C CYS A 57 -14.55 -3.56 -0.31
N ASP A 58 -14.82 -4.54 0.53
CA ASP A 58 -14.05 -4.79 1.75
C ASP A 58 -12.91 -5.74 1.41
N VAL A 59 -11.69 -5.21 1.34
CA VAL A 59 -10.50 -6.01 0.97
C VAL A 59 -10.15 -7.10 1.99
N ALA A 60 -10.70 -7.06 3.20
CA ALA A 60 -10.60 -8.14 4.18
C ALA A 60 -11.45 -9.37 3.78
N GLN A 61 -12.35 -9.22 2.80
CA GLN A 61 -13.20 -10.28 2.30
C GLN A 61 -12.74 -10.73 0.90
N GLU A 62 -12.26 -11.96 0.80
CA GLU A 62 -11.80 -12.52 -0.48
C GLU A 62 -12.85 -12.43 -1.59
N LYS A 63 -14.11 -12.72 -1.24
CA LYS A 63 -15.25 -12.66 -2.18
C LYS A 63 -15.44 -11.29 -2.82
N ASP A 64 -15.15 -10.19 -2.07
CA ASP A 64 -15.32 -8.84 -2.59
C ASP A 64 -14.20 -8.52 -3.59
N ILE A 65 -12.97 -8.94 -3.32
CA ILE A 65 -11.85 -8.80 -4.27
C ILE A 65 -12.11 -9.65 -5.53
N ALA A 66 -12.56 -10.89 -5.37
CA ALA A 66 -12.94 -11.75 -6.49
C ALA A 66 -14.02 -11.09 -7.35
N HIS A 67 -15.07 -10.56 -6.75
CA HIS A 67 -16.15 -9.85 -7.43
C HIS A 67 -15.64 -8.63 -8.22
N VAL A 68 -14.78 -7.80 -7.61
CA VAL A 68 -14.17 -6.65 -8.31
C VAL A 68 -13.38 -7.10 -9.53
N ILE A 69 -12.59 -8.16 -9.41
CA ILE A 69 -11.79 -8.71 -10.52
C ILE A 69 -12.70 -9.24 -11.63
N GLU A 70 -13.68 -10.07 -11.30
CA GLU A 70 -14.61 -10.69 -12.25
C GLU A 70 -15.43 -9.64 -13.01
N GLU A 71 -16.03 -8.69 -12.28
CA GLU A 71 -16.83 -7.65 -12.89
C GLU A 71 -16.00 -6.67 -13.73
N THR A 72 -14.78 -6.35 -13.29
CA THR A 72 -13.88 -5.51 -14.08
C THR A 72 -13.54 -6.19 -15.41
N GLU A 73 -13.10 -7.45 -15.38
CA GLU A 73 -12.70 -8.14 -16.60
C GLU A 73 -13.88 -8.43 -17.52
N ARG A 74 -15.06 -8.67 -16.95
CA ARG A 74 -16.30 -8.86 -17.73
C ARG A 74 -16.74 -7.59 -18.48
N GLN A 75 -16.58 -6.41 -17.86
CA GLN A 75 -17.09 -5.14 -18.39
C GLN A 75 -16.07 -4.39 -19.23
N PHE A 76 -14.80 -4.45 -18.88
CA PHE A 76 -13.76 -3.56 -19.42
C PHE A 76 -12.58 -4.31 -20.04
N GLY A 77 -12.54 -5.61 -19.92
CA GLY A 77 -11.43 -6.44 -20.42
C GLY A 77 -10.36 -6.72 -19.36
N PRO A 78 -9.24 -7.34 -19.77
CA PRO A 78 -8.22 -7.85 -18.87
C PRO A 78 -7.64 -6.76 -17.95
N ILE A 79 -7.52 -7.05 -16.65
CA ILE A 79 -6.84 -6.17 -15.69
C ILE A 79 -5.33 -6.28 -15.89
N GLU A 80 -4.70 -5.22 -16.40
CA GLU A 80 -3.25 -5.22 -16.63
C GLU A 80 -2.47 -4.70 -15.44
N LEU A 81 -3.06 -3.80 -14.61
CA LEU A 81 -2.48 -3.31 -13.36
C LEU A 81 -3.50 -3.43 -12.23
N PHE A 82 -3.12 -4.13 -11.17
CA PHE A 82 -3.89 -4.18 -9.94
C PHE A 82 -3.12 -3.49 -8.81
N CYS A 83 -3.67 -2.37 -8.32
CA CYS A 83 -3.13 -1.61 -7.20
C CYS A 83 -3.81 -2.04 -5.90
N SER A 84 -3.18 -2.93 -5.17
CA SER A 84 -3.60 -3.32 -3.83
C SER A 84 -3.14 -2.24 -2.82
N ASN A 85 -3.95 -1.16 -2.74
CA ASN A 85 -3.59 0.05 -2.03
C ASN A 85 -4.36 0.24 -0.72
N ALA A 86 -5.53 -0.36 -0.55
CA ALA A 86 -6.31 -0.24 0.67
C ALA A 86 -5.49 -0.59 1.92
N GLY A 87 -5.60 0.23 2.95
CA GLY A 87 -4.88 0.04 4.20
C GLY A 87 -5.54 0.81 5.34
N ILE A 88 -5.23 0.43 6.55
CA ILE A 88 -5.67 1.12 7.77
C ILE A 88 -4.45 1.55 8.59
N GLY A 89 -4.56 2.69 9.28
CA GLY A 89 -3.71 3.02 10.40
C GLY A 89 -4.35 2.44 11.65
N GLY A 90 -3.63 1.71 12.46
CA GLY A 90 -4.21 1.17 13.67
C GLY A 90 -3.19 0.83 14.73
N GLY A 91 -3.62 0.92 16.00
CA GLY A 91 -2.80 0.52 17.12
C GLY A 91 -1.56 1.40 17.34
N PHE A 92 -1.59 2.68 16.93
CA PHE A 92 -0.53 3.60 17.32
C PHE A 92 -0.71 3.97 18.79
N ASP A 93 0.14 3.41 19.62
CA ASP A 93 0.23 3.69 21.04
C ASP A 93 1.70 3.75 21.47
N PRO A 94 2.33 4.93 21.40
CA PRO A 94 3.72 5.12 21.80
C PRO A 94 3.94 4.94 23.29
N MET A 95 2.85 5.02 24.10
CA MET A 95 2.90 4.86 25.56
C MET A 95 2.78 3.38 25.99
N SER A 96 2.41 2.49 25.08
CA SER A 96 2.30 1.06 25.40
C SER A 96 3.59 0.50 26.00
N GLU A 97 3.50 -0.07 27.18
CA GLU A 97 4.63 -0.73 27.84
C GLU A 97 4.86 -2.15 27.32
N ASN A 98 3.87 -2.69 26.62
CA ASN A 98 3.90 -4.05 26.10
C ASN A 98 3.59 -4.07 24.59
N ALA A 99 4.59 -4.41 23.76
CA ALA A 99 4.42 -4.49 22.31
C ALA A 99 3.36 -5.50 21.85
N GLY A 100 3.06 -6.51 22.67
CA GLY A 100 1.98 -7.49 22.45
C GLY A 100 0.70 -7.17 23.21
N GLY A 101 0.58 -6.00 23.85
CA GLY A 101 -0.52 -5.68 24.77
C GLY A 101 -1.86 -5.34 24.11
N ALA A 102 -1.89 -5.05 22.81
CA ALA A 102 -3.14 -4.87 22.10
C ALA A 102 -3.95 -6.19 22.05
N SER A 103 -5.29 -6.08 22.08
CA SER A 103 -6.17 -7.23 21.87
C SER A 103 -5.96 -7.84 20.47
N ASP A 104 -6.49 -9.04 20.24
CA ASP A 104 -6.32 -9.77 18.97
C ASP A 104 -7.00 -9.06 17.79
N GLU A 105 -8.08 -8.30 18.01
CA GLU A 105 -8.87 -7.68 16.94
C GLU A 105 -8.04 -6.74 16.05
N PRO A 106 -7.28 -5.73 16.56
CA PRO A 106 -6.41 -4.90 15.73
C PRO A 106 -5.36 -5.69 14.95
N TRP A 107 -4.81 -6.75 15.53
CA TRP A 107 -3.85 -7.63 14.87
C TRP A 107 -4.48 -8.39 13.70
N GLN A 108 -5.62 -9.03 13.94
CA GLN A 108 -6.36 -9.80 12.92
C GLN A 108 -6.84 -8.90 11.80
N ARG A 109 -7.39 -7.72 12.13
CA ARG A 109 -7.85 -6.74 11.14
C ARG A 109 -6.71 -6.20 10.29
N SER A 110 -5.58 -5.83 10.91
CA SER A 110 -4.39 -5.39 10.18
C SER A 110 -3.86 -6.50 9.28
N TRP A 111 -3.84 -7.74 9.74
CA TRP A 111 -3.42 -8.88 8.92
C TRP A 111 -4.33 -9.10 7.72
N ALA A 112 -5.64 -9.09 7.93
CA ALA A 112 -6.62 -9.28 6.87
C ALA A 112 -6.48 -8.21 5.76
N ILE A 113 -6.27 -6.94 6.14
CA ILE A 113 -6.21 -5.82 5.20
C ILE A 113 -4.80 -5.64 4.60
N HIS A 114 -3.73 -5.72 5.41
CA HIS A 114 -2.39 -5.41 4.93
C HIS A 114 -1.67 -6.60 4.28
N VAL A 115 -2.11 -7.82 4.55
CA VAL A 115 -1.48 -9.04 4.04
C VAL A 115 -2.43 -9.83 3.15
N MET A 116 -3.57 -10.26 3.71
CA MET A 116 -4.47 -11.15 2.98
C MET A 116 -5.09 -10.51 1.75
N ALA A 117 -5.35 -9.20 1.75
CA ALA A 117 -5.84 -8.51 0.57
C ALA A 117 -4.90 -8.66 -0.65
N HIS A 118 -3.58 -8.57 -0.44
CA HIS A 118 -2.58 -8.82 -1.49
C HIS A 118 -2.60 -10.28 -1.94
N VAL A 119 -2.74 -11.22 -1.00
CA VAL A 119 -2.83 -12.65 -1.27
C VAL A 119 -4.08 -12.97 -2.08
N TYR A 120 -5.23 -12.42 -1.73
CA TYR A 120 -6.50 -12.62 -2.46
C TYR A 120 -6.42 -12.10 -3.89
N ALA A 121 -5.91 -10.87 -4.07
CA ALA A 121 -5.70 -10.32 -5.41
C ALA A 121 -4.79 -11.22 -6.27
N ALA A 122 -3.66 -11.65 -5.71
CA ALA A 122 -2.74 -12.55 -6.41
C ALA A 122 -3.38 -13.89 -6.75
N ARG A 123 -4.13 -14.50 -5.81
CA ARG A 123 -4.82 -15.79 -6.00
C ARG A 123 -5.76 -15.78 -7.21
N HIS A 124 -6.52 -14.71 -7.37
CA HIS A 124 -7.50 -14.58 -8.45
C HIS A 124 -6.91 -14.09 -9.77
N LEU A 125 -5.85 -13.26 -9.73
CA LEU A 125 -5.29 -12.66 -10.95
C LEU A 125 -4.14 -13.44 -11.56
N ILE A 126 -3.30 -14.13 -10.78
CA ILE A 126 -2.13 -14.86 -11.32
C ILE A 126 -2.54 -15.84 -12.43
N PRO A 127 -3.53 -16.74 -12.25
CA PRO A 127 -3.92 -17.66 -13.32
C PRO A 127 -4.37 -16.93 -14.59
N ARG A 128 -5.10 -15.82 -14.44
CA ARG A 128 -5.60 -14.98 -15.53
C ARG A 128 -4.45 -14.26 -16.25
N MET A 129 -3.53 -13.66 -15.49
CA MET A 129 -2.35 -12.98 -16.02
C MET A 129 -1.41 -13.94 -16.75
N LYS A 130 -1.18 -15.14 -16.21
CA LYS A 130 -0.38 -16.18 -16.89
C LYS A 130 -1.00 -16.57 -18.22
N ALA A 131 -2.30 -16.80 -18.27
CA ALA A 131 -3.01 -17.20 -19.49
C ALA A 131 -2.91 -16.16 -20.62
N ARG A 132 -2.69 -14.89 -20.29
CA ARG A 132 -2.57 -13.78 -21.27
C ARG A 132 -1.15 -13.21 -21.42
N GLY A 133 -0.13 -13.87 -20.84
CA GLY A 133 1.27 -13.54 -21.04
C GLY A 133 1.83 -12.48 -20.09
N GLY A 134 1.16 -12.18 -18.97
CA GLY A 134 1.69 -11.33 -17.91
C GLY A 134 0.68 -10.36 -17.33
N GLY A 135 1.16 -9.53 -16.39
CA GLY A 135 0.39 -8.50 -15.70
C GLY A 135 1.24 -7.78 -14.66
N TYR A 136 0.63 -6.89 -13.89
CA TYR A 136 1.35 -6.06 -12.94
C TYR A 136 0.60 -5.90 -11.62
N PHE A 137 1.30 -6.05 -10.50
CA PHE A 137 0.83 -5.73 -9.16
C PHE A 137 1.58 -4.54 -8.59
N LEU A 138 0.86 -3.54 -8.10
CA LEU A 138 1.37 -2.48 -7.25
C LEU A 138 0.82 -2.66 -5.85
N ASN A 139 1.67 -2.93 -4.87
CA ASN A 139 1.26 -3.10 -3.47
C ASN A 139 1.67 -1.88 -2.66
N THR A 140 0.71 -1.12 -2.13
CA THR A 140 1.00 -0.01 -1.22
C THR A 140 1.28 -0.56 0.18
N ILE A 141 2.55 -0.47 0.58
CA ILE A 141 3.02 -0.98 1.86
C ILE A 141 3.25 0.19 2.83
N SER A 142 4.45 0.59 3.06
CA SER A 142 4.90 1.72 3.89
C SER A 142 6.41 1.58 4.16
N ALA A 143 7.09 2.66 4.46
CA ALA A 143 8.43 2.63 5.05
C ALA A 143 8.47 1.82 6.38
N ALA A 144 7.33 1.72 7.08
CA ALA A 144 7.19 0.88 8.27
C ALA A 144 7.41 -0.62 7.99
N GLY A 145 7.18 -1.08 6.76
CA GLY A 145 7.48 -2.45 6.34
C GLY A 145 8.96 -2.72 6.10
N LEU A 146 9.77 -1.68 6.02
CA LEU A 146 11.21 -1.74 5.81
C LEU A 146 11.99 -1.39 7.09
N LEU A 147 11.49 -0.42 7.86
CA LEU A 147 12.21 0.20 8.98
C LEU A 147 11.61 -0.11 10.35
N SER A 148 10.35 -0.38 10.47
CA SER A 148 9.49 -0.36 11.65
C SER A 148 8.92 1.02 12.00
N GLN A 149 7.68 1.02 12.50
CA GLN A 149 7.02 2.20 13.07
C GLN A 149 7.00 2.06 14.59
N VAL A 150 7.68 2.95 15.28
CA VAL A 150 7.66 3.02 16.75
C VAL A 150 6.23 3.24 17.23
N GLY A 151 5.81 2.54 18.28
CA GLY A 151 4.46 2.64 18.85
C GLY A 151 3.35 1.96 18.03
N SER A 152 3.68 1.19 16.98
CA SER A 152 2.68 0.50 16.14
C SER A 152 3.14 -0.92 15.79
N PRO A 153 3.21 -1.85 16.74
CA PRO A 153 3.76 -3.19 16.49
C PRO A 153 2.92 -3.98 15.48
N ALA A 154 1.59 -3.98 15.56
CA ALA A 154 0.72 -4.68 14.62
C ALA A 154 0.86 -4.13 13.19
N TYR A 155 0.92 -2.80 13.04
CA TYR A 155 1.13 -2.16 11.75
C TYR A 155 2.49 -2.53 11.15
N SER A 156 3.56 -2.37 11.92
CA SER A 156 4.93 -2.70 11.47
C SER A 156 5.07 -4.16 11.08
N THR A 157 4.55 -5.07 11.91
CA THR A 157 4.60 -6.51 11.64
C THR A 157 3.89 -6.86 10.35
N THR A 158 2.66 -6.37 10.16
CA THR A 158 1.88 -6.69 8.96
C THR A 158 2.44 -6.04 7.71
N LYS A 159 3.02 -4.85 7.80
CA LYS A 159 3.71 -4.20 6.67
C LYS A 159 5.03 -4.91 6.30
N HIS A 160 5.79 -5.46 7.25
CA HIS A 160 6.92 -6.34 6.95
C HIS A 160 6.47 -7.64 6.28
N ALA A 161 5.39 -8.25 6.76
CA ALA A 161 4.83 -9.44 6.13
C ALA A 161 4.40 -9.19 4.68
N ALA A 162 3.81 -8.03 4.40
CA ALA A 162 3.43 -7.62 3.05
C ALA A 162 4.66 -7.45 2.11
N VAL A 163 5.79 -6.95 2.62
CA VAL A 163 7.06 -6.91 1.85
C VAL A 163 7.50 -8.32 1.49
N GLY A 164 7.57 -9.23 2.47
CA GLY A 164 7.97 -10.62 2.22
C GLY A 164 7.07 -11.34 1.22
N PHE A 165 5.75 -11.08 1.27
CA PHE A 165 4.83 -11.61 0.27
C PHE A 165 5.09 -11.04 -1.13
N ALA A 166 5.28 -9.73 -1.25
CA ALA A 166 5.54 -9.06 -2.54
C ALA A 166 6.86 -9.52 -3.17
N GLU A 167 7.92 -9.70 -2.37
CA GLU A 167 9.20 -10.26 -2.82
C GLU A 167 9.01 -11.68 -3.37
N ASN A 168 8.30 -12.54 -2.62
CA ASN A 168 8.04 -13.90 -3.06
C ASN A 168 7.19 -13.94 -4.35
N LEU A 169 6.18 -13.07 -4.45
CA LEU A 169 5.36 -12.91 -5.65
C LEU A 169 6.21 -12.54 -6.88
N ALA A 170 7.11 -11.56 -6.73
CA ALA A 170 8.01 -11.12 -7.79
C ALA A 170 8.98 -12.23 -8.23
N ILE A 171 9.54 -12.97 -7.27
CA ILE A 171 10.48 -14.07 -7.53
C ILE A 171 9.77 -15.21 -8.22
N SER A 172 8.65 -15.68 -7.68
CA SER A 172 7.94 -16.89 -8.14
C SER A 172 7.35 -16.74 -9.55
N HIS A 173 6.96 -15.53 -9.94
CA HIS A 173 6.25 -15.26 -11.18
C HIS A 173 7.04 -14.41 -12.19
N LYS A 174 8.35 -14.29 -11.99
CA LYS A 174 9.22 -13.58 -12.94
C LYS A 174 9.18 -14.22 -14.35
N ALA A 175 9.21 -15.53 -14.42
CA ALA A 175 9.14 -16.28 -15.69
C ALA A 175 7.75 -16.18 -16.36
N ASP A 176 6.70 -15.90 -15.59
CA ASP A 176 5.34 -15.70 -16.08
C ASP A 176 5.10 -14.26 -16.60
N ASN A 177 6.14 -13.42 -16.66
CA ASN A 177 6.06 -12.00 -17.00
C ASN A 177 5.08 -11.21 -16.09
N ILE A 178 4.94 -11.63 -14.84
CA ILE A 178 4.19 -10.88 -13.82
C ILE A 178 5.15 -9.97 -13.08
N LYS A 179 4.92 -8.67 -13.19
CA LYS A 179 5.71 -7.62 -12.55
C LYS A 179 5.11 -7.24 -11.21
N VAL A 180 5.95 -6.84 -10.30
CA VAL A 180 5.54 -6.41 -8.95
C VAL A 180 6.31 -5.17 -8.56
N SER A 181 5.60 -4.15 -8.08
CA SER A 181 6.18 -3.01 -7.37
C SER A 181 5.59 -2.90 -5.97
N ILE A 182 6.40 -2.45 -5.02
CA ILE A 182 5.94 -2.05 -3.70
C ILE A 182 6.13 -0.53 -3.52
N LEU A 183 5.09 0.13 -3.05
CA LEU A 183 5.11 1.54 -2.71
C LEU A 183 5.32 1.68 -1.20
N CYS A 184 6.44 2.28 -0.79
CA CYS A 184 6.84 2.39 0.61
C CYS A 184 7.05 3.86 1.04
N PRO A 185 5.99 4.67 1.17
CA PRO A 185 6.09 6.04 1.65
C PRO A 185 6.30 6.11 3.16
N GLN A 186 6.80 7.25 3.64
CA GLN A 186 6.67 7.73 5.01
C GLN A 186 5.37 8.54 5.15
N GLY A 187 5.39 9.70 5.82
CA GLY A 187 4.23 10.57 5.99
C GLY A 187 3.66 11.06 4.65
N VAL A 188 2.37 10.83 4.45
CA VAL A 188 1.62 11.37 3.30
C VAL A 188 0.37 12.05 3.87
N ASP A 189 0.13 13.29 3.47
CA ASP A 189 -0.96 14.13 3.96
C ASP A 189 -2.34 13.57 3.57
N THR A 190 -2.79 12.62 4.34
CA THR A 190 -4.05 11.89 4.20
C THR A 190 -4.84 11.92 5.50
N ASN A 191 -6.11 11.55 5.46
CA ASN A 191 -6.93 11.40 6.66
C ASN A 191 -6.30 10.42 7.67
N MET A 192 -5.63 9.37 7.18
CA MET A 192 -4.92 8.42 8.03
C MET A 192 -3.79 9.08 8.81
N LEU A 193 -2.94 9.89 8.16
CA LEU A 193 -1.85 10.58 8.84
C LEU A 193 -2.37 11.63 9.83
N ARG A 194 -3.42 12.37 9.44
CA ARG A 194 -4.03 13.41 10.29
C ARG A 194 -4.71 12.84 11.54
N SER A 195 -5.05 11.55 11.55
CA SER A 195 -5.67 10.86 12.70
C SER A 195 -4.69 10.38 13.76
N ILE A 196 -3.39 10.48 13.51
CA ILE A 196 -2.34 10.07 14.46
C ILE A 196 -1.45 11.27 14.82
N PRO A 197 -0.86 11.29 16.02
CA PRO A 197 0.10 12.33 16.41
C PRO A 197 1.32 12.36 15.46
N LYS A 198 1.92 13.55 15.30
CA LYS A 198 3.18 13.69 14.58
C LYS A 198 4.27 12.88 15.26
N GLY A 199 5.06 12.18 14.47
CA GLY A 199 6.12 11.30 14.96
C GLY A 199 7.19 11.07 13.88
N PRO A 200 8.03 10.08 14.04
CA PRO A 200 9.14 9.77 13.09
C PRO A 200 8.69 9.59 11.64
N GLN A 201 7.43 9.21 11.41
CA GLN A 201 6.87 9.07 10.06
C GLN A 201 6.83 10.38 9.26
N SER A 202 6.83 11.52 9.94
CA SER A 202 6.84 12.86 9.34
C SER A 202 8.20 13.56 9.46
N GLY A 203 9.24 12.84 9.89
CA GLY A 203 10.58 13.41 10.16
C GLY A 203 11.28 13.97 8.92
N ASP A 204 10.99 13.43 7.75
CA ASP A 204 11.54 13.88 6.46
C ASP A 204 10.56 14.77 5.68
N GLY A 205 9.48 15.21 6.32
CA GLY A 205 8.37 15.97 5.73
C GLY A 205 7.25 15.08 5.24
N ASP A 206 6.04 15.64 5.16
CA ASP A 206 4.87 14.95 4.64
C ASP A 206 4.71 15.27 3.15
N LEU A 207 4.58 14.26 2.31
CA LEU A 207 4.29 14.43 0.88
C LEU A 207 2.79 14.55 0.65
N THR A 208 2.40 15.17 -0.47
CA THR A 208 1.01 15.11 -0.91
C THR A 208 0.71 13.77 -1.61
N PRO A 209 -0.54 13.28 -1.61
CA PRO A 209 -0.93 12.09 -2.36
C PRO A 209 -0.58 12.18 -3.86
N GLU A 210 -0.66 13.37 -4.45
CA GLU A 210 -0.36 13.63 -5.86
C GLU A 210 1.13 13.47 -6.16
N GLN A 211 2.01 13.92 -5.24
CA GLN A 211 3.45 13.69 -5.35
C GLN A 211 3.77 12.20 -5.34
N VAL A 212 3.14 11.45 -4.41
CA VAL A 212 3.30 9.99 -4.33
C VAL A 212 2.79 9.31 -5.61
N ALA A 213 1.66 9.72 -6.15
CA ALA A 213 1.12 9.16 -7.40
C ALA A 213 2.04 9.42 -8.60
N LYS A 214 2.70 10.59 -8.67
CA LYS A 214 3.72 10.90 -9.68
C LYS A 214 4.92 9.96 -9.58
N ASP A 215 5.42 9.71 -8.37
CA ASP A 215 6.55 8.78 -8.15
C ASP A 215 6.16 7.33 -8.50
N VAL A 216 4.90 6.95 -8.26
CA VAL A 216 4.36 5.67 -8.69
C VAL A 216 4.38 5.54 -10.21
N LEU A 217 3.90 6.54 -10.97
CA LEU A 217 3.94 6.50 -12.44
C LEU A 217 5.37 6.32 -12.95
N ALA A 218 6.33 7.05 -12.40
CA ALA A 218 7.74 6.92 -12.76
C ALA A 218 8.30 5.53 -12.42
N GLY A 219 7.95 4.99 -11.25
CA GLY A 219 8.36 3.65 -10.83
C GLY A 219 7.77 2.53 -11.69
N LEU A 220 6.51 2.65 -12.08
CA LEU A 220 5.84 1.71 -12.98
C LEU A 220 6.45 1.74 -14.38
N GLU A 221 6.77 2.92 -14.91
CA GLU A 221 7.42 3.05 -16.22
C GLU A 221 8.79 2.36 -16.25
N GLN A 222 9.56 2.47 -15.18
CA GLN A 222 10.86 1.83 -15.01
C GLN A 222 10.77 0.36 -14.54
N GLU A 223 9.57 -0.14 -14.22
CA GLU A 223 9.33 -1.45 -13.62
C GLU A 223 10.15 -1.67 -12.33
N THR A 224 10.32 -0.61 -11.54
CA THR A 224 11.07 -0.62 -10.29
C THR A 224 10.30 -1.39 -9.22
N PHE A 225 10.92 -2.40 -8.60
CA PHE A 225 10.28 -3.16 -7.51
C PHE A 225 10.01 -2.28 -6.28
N LEU A 226 11.00 -1.49 -5.83
CA LEU A 226 10.92 -0.68 -4.61
C LEU A 226 10.75 0.80 -4.96
N ILE A 227 9.53 1.32 -4.84
CA ILE A 227 9.21 2.74 -5.05
C ILE A 227 9.25 3.46 -3.71
N LEU A 228 10.17 4.41 -3.58
CA LEU A 228 10.44 5.19 -2.38
C LEU A 228 10.18 6.68 -2.64
N PRO A 229 8.97 7.20 -2.39
CA PRO A 229 8.67 8.63 -2.52
C PRO A 229 9.54 9.50 -1.60
N HIS A 230 9.96 8.95 -0.45
CA HIS A 230 10.94 9.56 0.44
C HIS A 230 12.30 8.86 0.22
N PRO A 231 13.23 9.43 -0.55
CA PRO A 231 14.48 8.77 -0.92
C PRO A 231 15.39 8.49 0.28
N GLN A 232 15.21 9.20 1.40
CA GLN A 232 15.94 9.00 2.65
C GLN A 232 15.75 7.58 3.22
N VAL A 233 14.60 6.96 2.96
CA VAL A 233 14.28 5.59 3.41
C VAL A 233 15.35 4.59 2.97
N LEU A 234 15.88 4.70 1.76
CA LEU A 234 16.96 3.83 1.29
C LEU A 234 18.23 3.94 2.17
N GLY A 235 18.56 5.15 2.58
CA GLY A 235 19.69 5.38 3.50
C GLY A 235 19.46 4.76 4.88
N TYR A 236 18.22 4.82 5.38
CA TYR A 236 17.83 4.21 6.65
C TYR A 236 17.85 2.68 6.58
N MET A 237 17.39 2.09 5.49
CA MET A 237 17.48 0.64 5.24
C MET A 237 18.95 0.16 5.28
N ARG A 238 19.85 0.86 4.61
CA ARG A 238 21.28 0.55 4.61
C ARG A 238 21.84 0.58 6.01
N LYS A 239 21.57 1.64 6.79
CA LYS A 239 22.00 1.74 8.20
C LYS A 239 21.43 0.63 9.07
N LYS A 240 20.17 0.22 8.84
CA LYS A 240 19.53 -0.89 9.56
C LYS A 240 20.25 -2.20 9.31
N THR A 241 20.55 -2.52 8.04
CA THR A 241 21.17 -3.80 7.67
C THR A 241 22.68 -3.84 7.96
N GLU A 242 23.36 -2.70 7.95
CA GLU A 242 24.79 -2.60 8.29
C GLU A 242 25.05 -2.97 9.76
N ASN A 243 24.19 -2.54 10.69
CA ASN A 243 24.33 -2.88 12.12
C ASN A 243 22.96 -2.82 12.81
N TYR A 244 22.33 -3.99 12.97
CA TYR A 244 20.99 -4.12 13.57
C TYR A 244 20.93 -3.66 15.03
N ASP A 245 21.93 -4.00 15.84
CA ASP A 245 21.94 -3.64 17.27
C ASP A 245 22.01 -2.12 17.45
N ARG A 246 22.88 -1.47 16.66
CA ARG A 246 22.98 -0.01 16.63
C ARG A 246 21.66 0.62 16.17
N TRP A 247 21.01 0.05 15.15
CA TRP A 247 19.73 0.51 14.65
C TRP A 247 18.63 0.39 15.73
N LEU A 248 18.50 -0.77 16.35
CA LEU A 248 17.52 -1.02 17.42
C LEU A 248 17.74 -0.07 18.61
N GLY A 249 19.01 0.15 19.01
CA GLY A 249 19.33 1.13 20.05
C GLY A 249 18.93 2.56 19.69
N GLY A 250 19.05 2.94 18.41
CA GLY A 250 18.58 4.23 17.89
C GLY A 250 17.06 4.35 17.94
N MET A 251 16.35 3.32 17.49
CA MET A 251 14.87 3.29 17.51
C MET A 251 14.31 3.29 18.94
N ALA A 252 14.96 2.61 19.88
CA ALA A 252 14.60 2.65 21.29
C ALA A 252 14.72 4.06 21.90
N LYS A 253 15.75 4.84 21.52
CA LYS A 253 15.89 6.24 21.92
C LYS A 253 14.77 7.12 21.37
N ILE A 254 14.38 6.89 20.11
CA ILE A 254 13.24 7.60 19.51
C ILE A 254 11.96 7.28 20.30
N GLN A 255 11.73 6.02 20.65
CA GLN A 255 10.56 5.66 21.46
C GLN A 255 10.58 6.30 22.83
N ALA A 256 11.72 6.32 23.52
CA ALA A 256 11.85 6.97 24.82
C ALA A 256 11.51 8.46 24.72
N LYS A 257 12.04 9.16 23.72
CA LYS A 257 11.72 10.56 23.46
C LYS A 257 10.24 10.80 23.21
N MET A 258 9.60 9.96 22.40
CA MET A 258 8.16 10.04 22.16
C MET A 258 7.35 9.87 23.45
N ARG A 259 7.71 8.92 24.31
CA ARG A 259 7.06 8.73 25.61
C ARG A 259 7.18 9.96 26.52
N GLU A 260 8.34 10.62 26.52
CA GLU A 260 8.51 11.88 27.26
C GLU A 260 7.63 13.02 26.71
N GLU A 261 7.45 13.08 25.39
CA GLU A 261 6.65 14.11 24.72
C GLU A 261 5.13 13.88 24.91
N PHE A 262 4.68 12.64 24.85
CA PHE A 262 3.26 12.28 24.98
C PHE A 262 2.81 12.03 26.42
N GLY A 263 3.73 11.83 27.36
CA GLY A 263 3.45 11.65 28.78
C GLY A 263 3.31 12.95 29.57
N LYS A 264 3.45 14.11 28.92
CA LYS A 264 3.24 15.46 29.48
C LYS A 264 1.84 15.97 29.16
#